data_d72a3608f68c40d43a5d1d86c9646deb
#
_entry.id   d72a3608f68c40d43a5d1d86c9646deb
#
_cell.length_a   1.000
_cell.length_b   1.000
_cell.length_c   1.000
_cell.angle_alpha   90.00
_cell.angle_beta   90.00
_cell.angle_gamma   90.00
#
_symmetry.space_group_name_H-M   'P 1'
#
loop_
_entity.id
_entity.type
_entity.pdbx_description
1 polymer ?
#
loop_
_entity_poly.entity_id
_entity_poly.type
_entity_poly.pdbx_seq_one_letter_code
_entity_poly.pdbx_strand_id
1 'polypeptide(L)'
;QNIVIGGIAGSTPPVIGWCAAEGNLQISMNSFQEFINSIFDIGGYMPWFMFLLIFLWTPPHFWALALYRSEEYKKVGVPMLPNVKGKQRTLLEMKVYAMILILLSITAPLSYHNIEFWNEINLDIGNSLIILNTMTLSIWYGLTVWKIDITEENDENNRMPTASHSFFISLSYLAFMFIALVLSSIGVQGSIISLILVVILIFRNRRVVK
;
A
#
# COMPACT_ATOMS: atom_id res chain seq x y z
N GLN A 1 -11.84 -13.55 -2.80
CA GLN A 1 -12.02 -13.16 -1.37
C GLN A 1 -10.86 -13.62 -0.48
N ASN A 2 -10.24 -14.77 -0.75
CA ASN A 2 -9.16 -15.32 0.09
C ASN A 2 -7.99 -14.36 0.28
N ILE A 3 -7.58 -13.63 -0.78
CA ILE A 3 -6.47 -12.66 -0.72
C ILE A 3 -6.86 -11.45 0.14
N VAL A 4 -8.09 -10.97 0.04
CA VAL A 4 -8.55 -9.82 0.83
C VAL A 4 -8.65 -10.19 2.30
N ILE A 5 -9.25 -11.35 2.62
CA ILE A 5 -9.35 -11.83 4.01
C ILE A 5 -7.96 -12.15 4.58
N GLY A 6 -7.10 -12.84 3.82
CA GLY A 6 -5.71 -13.10 4.21
C GLY A 6 -4.87 -11.84 4.36
N GLY A 7 -5.21 -10.78 3.61
CA GLY A 7 -4.60 -9.47 3.73
C GLY A 7 -4.77 -8.81 5.10
N ILE A 8 -5.90 -9.05 5.78
CA ILE A 8 -6.13 -8.57 7.16
C ILE A 8 -5.02 -9.11 8.10
N ALA A 9 -4.81 -10.43 8.09
CA ALA A 9 -3.77 -11.04 8.92
C ALA A 9 -2.36 -10.53 8.56
N GLY A 10 -2.06 -10.38 7.26
CA GLY A 10 -0.79 -9.83 6.78
C GLY A 10 -0.55 -8.37 7.13
N SER A 11 -1.60 -7.61 7.46
CA SER A 11 -1.55 -6.20 7.80
C SER A 11 -1.42 -5.92 9.30
N THR A 12 -1.54 -6.94 10.16
CA THR A 12 -1.46 -6.77 11.63
C THR A 12 -0.05 -6.51 12.18
N PRO A 13 1.09 -6.94 11.57
CA PRO A 13 2.41 -6.77 12.15
C PRO A 13 2.78 -5.33 12.55
N PRO A 14 2.47 -4.27 11.77
CA PRO A 14 2.74 -2.90 12.19
C PRO A 14 1.98 -2.50 13.46
N VAL A 15 0.72 -2.93 13.60
CA VAL A 15 -0.10 -2.67 14.79
C VAL A 15 0.48 -3.37 16.00
N ILE A 16 0.85 -4.65 15.86
CA ILE A 16 1.47 -5.44 16.93
C ILE A 16 2.81 -4.82 17.35
N GLY A 17 3.65 -4.45 16.37
CA GLY A 17 4.94 -3.81 16.64
C GLY A 17 4.80 -2.47 17.34
N TRP A 18 3.81 -1.68 16.96
CA TRP A 18 3.50 -0.41 17.60
C TRP A 18 3.07 -0.61 19.07
N CYS A 19 2.11 -1.52 19.30
CA CYS A 19 1.66 -1.85 20.65
C CYS A 19 2.81 -2.35 21.55
N ALA A 20 3.72 -3.14 20.99
CA ALA A 20 4.88 -3.63 21.72
C ALA A 20 5.87 -2.52 22.08
N ALA A 21 6.01 -1.51 21.21
CA ALA A 21 6.89 -0.35 21.43
C ALA A 21 6.32 0.64 22.44
N GLU A 22 5.02 0.91 22.39
CA GLU A 22 4.33 1.81 23.33
C GLU A 22 4.22 1.23 24.76
N GLY A 23 4.19 -0.10 24.90
CA GLY A 23 4.18 -0.79 26.18
C GLY A 23 2.89 -0.66 27.02
N ASN A 24 1.89 0.06 26.54
CA ASN A 24 0.68 0.44 27.28
C ASN A 24 -0.63 0.02 26.61
N LEU A 25 -0.66 -1.12 25.94
CA LEU A 25 -1.90 -1.63 25.38
C LEU A 25 -2.87 -2.04 26.51
N GLN A 26 -3.81 -1.17 26.85
CA GLN A 26 -4.92 -1.49 27.74
C GLN A 26 -6.20 -1.68 26.93
N ILE A 27 -6.53 -2.92 26.61
CA ILE A 27 -7.81 -3.24 26.00
C ILE A 27 -8.86 -3.29 27.12
N SER A 28 -9.79 -2.34 27.15
CA SER A 28 -10.93 -2.35 28.06
C SER A 28 -11.99 -3.34 27.54
N MET A 29 -12.45 -4.23 28.41
CA MET A 29 -13.55 -5.17 28.14
C MET A 29 -14.81 -4.86 28.97
N ASN A 30 -14.89 -3.69 29.60
CA ASN A 30 -15.99 -3.34 30.48
C ASN A 30 -17.31 -3.08 29.73
N SER A 31 -17.21 -2.54 28.49
CA SER A 31 -18.37 -2.36 27.62
C SER A 31 -17.92 -2.49 26.15
N PHE A 32 -18.89 -2.76 25.25
CA PHE A 32 -18.62 -2.83 23.81
C PHE A 32 -18.04 -1.50 23.29
N GLN A 33 -18.55 -0.37 23.76
CA GLN A 33 -18.05 0.94 23.35
C GLN A 33 -16.62 1.19 23.83
N GLU A 34 -16.30 0.85 25.08
CA GLU A 34 -14.92 0.96 25.59
C GLU A 34 -13.96 0.01 24.91
N PHE A 35 -14.40 -1.20 24.57
CA PHE A 35 -13.63 -2.16 23.78
C PHE A 35 -13.28 -1.58 22.41
N ILE A 36 -14.25 -1.05 21.69
CA ILE A 36 -14.03 -0.42 20.37
C ILE A 36 -13.10 0.79 20.50
N ASN A 37 -13.35 1.67 21.46
CA ASN A 37 -12.50 2.84 21.69
C ASN A 37 -11.05 2.44 22.02
N SER A 38 -10.85 1.44 22.88
CA SER A 38 -9.50 0.97 23.24
C SER A 38 -8.75 0.33 22.06
N ILE A 39 -9.45 -0.32 21.12
CA ILE A 39 -8.84 -0.82 19.89
C ILE A 39 -8.37 0.33 18.99
N PHE A 40 -9.15 1.40 18.86
CA PHE A 40 -8.79 2.55 18.02
C PHE A 40 -7.80 3.51 18.69
N ASP A 41 -7.66 3.47 20.02
CA ASP A 41 -6.73 4.29 20.80
C ASP A 41 -5.35 3.65 20.98
N ILE A 42 -4.95 2.82 20.04
CA ILE A 42 -3.63 2.16 20.01
C ILE A 42 -2.57 3.14 19.48
N GLY A 43 -2.19 4.13 20.30
CA GLY A 43 -1.06 5.01 19.99
C GLY A 43 -1.23 5.90 18.75
N GLY A 44 -2.47 6.33 18.43
CA GLY A 44 -2.77 7.28 17.38
C GLY A 44 -3.05 6.66 16.00
N TYR A 45 -2.98 7.48 14.96
CA TYR A 45 -3.37 7.08 13.59
C TYR A 45 -2.30 6.27 12.84
N MET A 46 -1.01 6.40 13.18
CA MET A 46 0.10 5.77 12.45
C MET A 46 -0.03 4.24 12.31
N PRO A 47 -0.28 3.46 13.37
CA PRO A 47 -0.43 2.00 13.23
C PRO A 47 -1.59 1.61 12.32
N TRP A 48 -2.70 2.36 12.38
CA TRP A 48 -3.85 2.13 11.50
C TRP A 48 -3.60 2.54 10.06
N PHE A 49 -2.85 3.62 9.84
CA PHE A 49 -2.41 4.01 8.51
C PHE A 49 -1.54 2.92 7.87
N MET A 50 -0.55 2.40 8.62
CA MET A 50 0.31 1.31 8.14
C MET A 50 -0.48 0.01 7.90
N PHE A 51 -1.44 -0.30 8.77
CA PHE A 51 -2.35 -1.43 8.57
C PHE A 51 -3.15 -1.28 7.28
N LEU A 52 -3.83 -0.15 7.10
CA LEU A 52 -4.63 0.13 5.90
C LEU A 52 -3.79 0.15 4.64
N LEU A 53 -2.58 0.71 4.70
CA LEU A 53 -1.64 0.74 3.59
C LEU A 53 -1.30 -0.68 3.11
N ILE A 54 -0.91 -1.58 4.02
CA ILE A 54 -0.58 -2.97 3.66
C ILE A 54 -1.84 -3.72 3.22
N PHE A 55 -2.95 -3.54 3.93
CA PHE A 55 -4.21 -4.20 3.59
C PHE A 55 -4.70 -3.86 2.18
N LEU A 56 -4.70 -2.58 1.83
CA LEU A 56 -5.14 -2.11 0.51
C LEU A 56 -4.13 -2.40 -0.60
N TRP A 57 -2.83 -2.48 -0.26
CA TRP A 57 -1.77 -2.85 -1.19
C TRP A 57 -1.79 -4.36 -1.53
N THR A 58 -2.19 -5.20 -0.59
CA THR A 58 -2.13 -6.67 -0.73
C THR A 58 -2.92 -7.19 -1.93
N PRO A 59 -4.21 -6.82 -2.16
CA PRO A 59 -4.96 -7.35 -3.29
C PRO A 59 -4.35 -7.01 -4.66
N PRO A 60 -4.05 -5.76 -5.03
CA PRO A 60 -3.50 -5.46 -6.34
C PRO A 60 -2.10 -6.07 -6.54
N HIS A 61 -1.29 -6.22 -5.48
CA HIS A 61 0.00 -6.91 -5.53
C HIS A 61 -0.17 -8.40 -5.91
N PHE A 62 -0.99 -9.13 -5.18
CA PHE A 62 -1.20 -10.56 -5.45
C PHE A 62 -1.99 -10.83 -6.73
N TRP A 63 -2.87 -9.93 -7.14
CA TRP A 63 -3.57 -10.06 -8.42
C TRP A 63 -2.66 -9.75 -9.61
N ALA A 64 -1.66 -8.86 -9.46
CA ALA A 64 -0.60 -8.70 -10.44
C ALA A 64 0.20 -9.99 -10.61
N LEU A 65 0.57 -10.65 -9.49
CA LEU A 65 1.22 -11.97 -9.52
C LEU A 65 0.33 -13.04 -10.16
N ALA A 66 -0.98 -13.03 -9.85
CA ALA A 66 -1.94 -13.98 -10.41
C ALA A 66 -2.16 -13.79 -11.93
N LEU A 67 -2.10 -12.55 -12.43
CA LEU A 67 -2.11 -12.27 -13.87
C LEU A 67 -0.79 -12.70 -14.50
N TYR A 68 0.34 -12.36 -13.89
CA TYR A 68 1.70 -12.68 -14.35
C TYR A 68 1.91 -14.18 -14.50
N ARG A 69 1.40 -15.01 -13.54
CA ARG A 69 1.54 -16.47 -13.51
C ARG A 69 0.22 -17.21 -13.71
N SER A 70 -0.72 -16.65 -14.47
CA SER A 70 -2.07 -17.17 -14.58
C SER A 70 -2.13 -18.64 -15.02
N GLU A 71 -1.29 -19.03 -15.99
CA GLU A 71 -1.25 -20.39 -16.50
C GLU A 71 -0.65 -21.40 -15.50
N GLU A 72 0.31 -20.97 -14.68
CA GLU A 72 0.86 -21.81 -13.60
C GLU A 72 -0.20 -22.12 -12.55
N TYR A 73 -0.95 -21.10 -12.11
CA TYR A 73 -2.06 -21.29 -11.14
C TYR A 73 -3.21 -22.12 -11.70
N LYS A 74 -3.50 -21.98 -13.00
CA LYS A 74 -4.52 -22.75 -13.67
C LYS A 74 -4.17 -24.24 -13.72
N LYS A 75 -2.89 -24.58 -13.99
CA LYS A 75 -2.41 -25.98 -14.04
C LYS A 75 -2.56 -26.71 -12.71
N VAL A 76 -2.38 -26.01 -11.58
CA VAL A 76 -2.47 -26.59 -10.23
C VAL A 76 -3.88 -26.43 -9.60
N GLY A 77 -4.84 -25.89 -10.36
CA GLY A 77 -6.24 -25.77 -9.92
C GLY A 77 -6.49 -24.74 -8.82
N VAL A 78 -5.56 -23.79 -8.60
CA VAL A 78 -5.72 -22.73 -7.59
C VAL A 78 -6.71 -21.69 -8.10
N PRO A 79 -7.84 -21.43 -7.40
CA PRO A 79 -8.90 -20.52 -7.87
C PRO A 79 -8.52 -19.05 -7.63
N MET A 80 -7.52 -18.54 -8.39
CA MET A 80 -7.14 -17.12 -8.38
C MET A 80 -8.17 -16.27 -9.13
N LEU A 81 -8.30 -14.99 -8.75
CA LEU A 81 -9.31 -14.08 -9.33
C LEU A 81 -9.29 -14.06 -10.87
N PRO A 82 -8.14 -13.96 -11.57
CA PRO A 82 -8.11 -14.01 -13.03
C PRO A 82 -8.68 -15.30 -13.61
N ASN A 83 -8.50 -16.43 -12.94
CA ASN A 83 -8.97 -17.73 -13.40
C ASN A 83 -10.49 -17.94 -13.15
N VAL A 84 -11.04 -17.26 -12.12
CA VAL A 84 -12.45 -17.42 -11.71
C VAL A 84 -13.35 -16.33 -12.30
N LYS A 85 -12.90 -15.07 -12.31
CA LYS A 85 -13.67 -13.89 -12.74
C LYS A 85 -13.16 -13.24 -14.03
N GLY A 86 -12.06 -13.76 -14.58
CA GLY A 86 -11.43 -13.26 -15.79
C GLY A 86 -10.48 -12.08 -15.55
N LYS A 87 -9.57 -11.86 -16.53
CA LYS A 87 -8.51 -10.85 -16.48
C LYS A 87 -9.07 -9.41 -16.40
N GLN A 88 -10.15 -9.11 -17.13
CA GLN A 88 -10.78 -7.78 -17.16
C GLN A 88 -11.31 -7.36 -15.77
N ARG A 89 -12.04 -8.26 -15.10
CA ARG A 89 -12.56 -7.99 -13.76
C ARG A 89 -11.43 -7.83 -12.76
N THR A 90 -10.39 -8.64 -12.86
CA THR A 90 -9.21 -8.53 -12.00
C THR A 90 -8.53 -7.17 -12.16
N LEU A 91 -8.31 -6.71 -13.39
CA LEU A 91 -7.70 -5.42 -13.66
C LEU A 91 -8.56 -4.26 -13.12
N LEU A 92 -9.89 -4.34 -13.25
CA LEU A 92 -10.79 -3.34 -12.67
C LEU A 92 -10.66 -3.26 -11.15
N GLU A 93 -10.68 -4.39 -10.46
CA GLU A 93 -10.48 -4.45 -9.00
C GLU A 93 -9.11 -3.86 -8.60
N MET A 94 -8.03 -4.21 -9.32
CA MET A 94 -6.70 -3.65 -9.08
C MET A 94 -6.67 -2.12 -9.20
N LYS A 95 -7.34 -1.56 -10.22
CA LYS A 95 -7.45 -0.11 -10.42
C LYS A 95 -8.21 0.56 -9.27
N VAL A 96 -9.30 -0.06 -8.80
CA VAL A 96 -10.06 0.47 -7.65
C VAL A 96 -9.18 0.53 -6.40
N TYR A 97 -8.46 -0.55 -6.07
CA TYR A 97 -7.54 -0.56 -4.92
C TYR A 97 -6.39 0.45 -5.06
N ALA A 98 -5.83 0.60 -6.26
CA ALA A 98 -4.80 1.60 -6.53
C ALA A 98 -5.32 3.04 -6.33
N MET A 99 -6.56 3.33 -6.73
CA MET A 99 -7.21 4.62 -6.45
C MET A 99 -7.40 4.85 -4.95
N ILE A 100 -7.86 3.84 -4.21
CA ILE A 100 -8.02 3.96 -2.75
C ILE A 100 -6.68 4.19 -2.07
N LEU A 101 -5.58 3.56 -2.53
CA LEU A 101 -4.22 3.80 -2.03
C LEU A 101 -3.77 5.26 -2.28
N ILE A 102 -4.08 5.84 -3.43
CA ILE A 102 -3.80 7.26 -3.72
C ILE A 102 -4.57 8.15 -2.74
N LEU A 103 -5.86 7.87 -2.50
CA LEU A 103 -6.67 8.62 -1.54
C LEU A 103 -6.15 8.47 -0.11
N LEU A 104 -5.75 7.26 0.30
CA LEU A 104 -5.16 7.01 1.61
C LEU A 104 -3.87 7.84 1.80
N SER A 105 -3.08 8.04 0.74
CA SER A 105 -1.83 8.81 0.83
C SER A 105 -2.02 10.26 1.26
N ILE A 106 -3.20 10.84 1.03
CA ILE A 106 -3.54 12.21 1.46
C ILE A 106 -3.63 12.29 2.99
N THR A 107 -3.97 11.20 3.65
CA THR A 107 -4.11 11.14 5.11
C THR A 107 -2.80 10.88 5.85
N ALA A 108 -1.69 10.68 5.13
CA ALA A 108 -0.39 10.36 5.72
C ALA A 108 0.09 11.37 6.80
N PRO A 109 -0.09 12.70 6.67
CA PRO A 109 0.31 13.64 7.71
C PRO A 109 -0.38 13.42 9.04
N LEU A 110 -1.62 12.94 9.05
CA LEU A 110 -2.37 12.64 10.26
C LEU A 110 -1.66 11.58 11.13
N SER A 111 -0.77 10.78 10.53
CA SER A 111 0.00 9.74 11.22
C SER A 111 1.02 10.31 12.21
N TYR A 112 1.38 11.59 12.12
CA TYR A 112 2.39 12.24 12.96
C TYR A 112 1.79 13.20 14.01
N HIS A 113 0.48 13.38 14.02
CA HIS A 113 -0.23 14.24 14.95
C HIS A 113 -1.18 13.43 15.82
N ASN A 114 -1.27 13.76 17.11
CA ASN A 114 -2.35 13.27 17.97
C ASN A 114 -3.64 13.96 17.53
N ILE A 115 -4.58 13.16 17.01
CA ILE A 115 -5.67 13.64 16.18
C ILE A 115 -6.77 14.33 17.03
N GLU A 116 -6.90 15.63 16.89
CA GLU A 116 -8.21 16.26 16.77
C GLU A 116 -8.53 16.39 15.27
N PHE A 117 -9.22 15.42 14.75
CA PHE A 117 -9.30 15.02 13.32
C PHE A 117 -9.66 16.13 12.32
N TRP A 118 -10.16 17.28 12.72
CA TRP A 118 -10.71 18.29 11.81
C TRP A 118 -10.18 19.70 11.98
N ASN A 119 -9.45 20.02 13.05
CA ASN A 119 -9.05 21.40 13.32
C ASN A 119 -7.66 21.80 12.84
N GLU A 120 -6.79 20.85 12.45
CA GLU A 120 -5.40 21.16 12.15
C GLU A 120 -4.81 20.39 10.95
N ILE A 121 -5.47 20.36 9.81
CA ILE A 121 -4.69 20.21 8.57
C ILE A 121 -4.01 21.55 8.33
N ASN A 122 -3.05 21.89 9.17
CA ASN A 122 -2.10 22.94 8.86
C ASN A 122 -1.20 22.39 7.76
N LEU A 123 -1.38 22.90 6.56
CA LEU A 123 -0.49 22.66 5.41
C LEU A 123 0.82 23.41 5.65
N ASP A 124 1.52 23.06 6.72
CA ASP A 124 2.90 23.47 6.89
C ASP A 124 3.80 22.77 5.86
N ILE A 125 5.03 23.20 5.74
CA ILE A 125 5.99 22.65 4.78
C ILE A 125 6.21 21.15 5.04
N GLY A 126 6.23 20.72 6.31
CA GLY A 126 6.43 19.32 6.69
C GLY A 126 5.30 18.42 6.18
N ASN A 127 4.06 18.76 6.51
CA ASN A 127 2.88 18.02 6.10
C ASN A 127 2.72 17.99 4.56
N SER A 128 3.00 19.12 3.89
CA SER A 128 2.96 19.20 2.43
C SER A 128 3.99 18.28 1.78
N LEU A 129 5.20 18.16 2.33
CA LEU A 129 6.23 17.26 1.84
C LEU A 129 5.87 15.78 2.07
N ILE A 130 5.23 15.44 3.19
CA ILE A 130 4.76 14.08 3.47
C ILE A 130 3.70 13.68 2.45
N ILE A 131 2.69 14.53 2.20
CA ILE A 131 1.67 14.29 1.18
C ILE A 131 2.32 14.12 -0.19
N LEU A 132 3.23 15.00 -0.56
CA LEU A 132 3.91 14.95 -1.86
C LEU A 132 4.67 13.62 -2.04
N ASN A 133 5.39 13.16 -1.02
CA ASN A 133 6.12 11.89 -1.04
C ASN A 133 5.18 10.69 -1.24
N THR A 134 4.19 10.58 -0.36
CA THR A 134 3.27 9.44 -0.32
C THR A 134 2.38 9.39 -1.56
N MET A 135 1.89 10.55 -2.03
CA MET A 135 1.13 10.64 -3.28
C MET A 135 1.98 10.32 -4.51
N THR A 136 3.21 10.83 -4.57
CA THR A 136 4.11 10.54 -5.70
C THR A 136 4.34 9.04 -5.85
N LEU A 137 4.60 8.33 -4.74
CA LEU A 137 4.75 6.88 -4.72
C LEU A 137 3.46 6.16 -5.15
N SER A 138 2.31 6.57 -4.60
CA SER A 138 1.03 5.91 -4.88
C SER A 138 0.56 6.16 -6.31
N ILE A 139 0.76 7.35 -6.85
CA ILE A 139 0.49 7.66 -8.26
C ILE A 139 1.43 6.87 -9.17
N TRP A 140 2.73 6.82 -8.85
CA TRP A 140 3.70 6.04 -9.61
C TRP A 140 3.31 4.55 -9.68
N TYR A 141 2.95 3.94 -8.55
CA TYR A 141 2.45 2.57 -8.52
C TYR A 141 1.13 2.44 -9.29
N GLY A 142 0.17 3.32 -9.06
CA GLY A 142 -1.11 3.34 -9.76
C GLY A 142 -0.93 3.36 -11.29
N LEU A 143 -0.02 4.19 -11.80
CA LEU A 143 0.29 4.24 -13.23
C LEU A 143 0.78 2.90 -13.79
N THR A 144 1.50 2.09 -13.02
CA THR A 144 1.89 0.74 -13.46
C THR A 144 0.71 -0.20 -13.57
N VAL A 145 -0.25 -0.10 -12.64
CA VAL A 145 -1.52 -0.87 -12.70
C VAL A 145 -2.36 -0.45 -13.90
N TRP A 146 -2.40 0.87 -14.23
CA TRP A 146 -3.11 1.36 -15.41
C TRP A 146 -2.49 0.89 -16.73
N LYS A 147 -1.18 0.66 -16.77
CA LYS A 147 -0.44 0.19 -17.95
C LYS A 147 -0.49 -1.31 -18.16
N ILE A 148 -1.14 -2.08 -17.29
CA ILE A 148 -1.30 -3.52 -17.51
C ILE A 148 -2.17 -3.74 -18.73
N ASP A 149 -1.61 -4.41 -19.73
CA ASP A 149 -2.30 -4.81 -20.95
C ASP A 149 -2.70 -6.29 -20.87
N ILE A 150 -3.99 -6.54 -20.69
CA ILE A 150 -4.53 -7.91 -20.59
C ILE A 150 -4.62 -8.61 -21.96
N THR A 151 -4.36 -7.90 -23.04
CA THR A 151 -4.38 -8.43 -24.43
C THR A 151 -2.99 -8.75 -24.95
N GLU A 152 -1.93 -8.37 -24.19
CA GLU A 152 -0.55 -8.69 -24.59
C GLU A 152 -0.30 -10.18 -24.71
N GLU A 153 0.57 -10.57 -25.65
CA GLU A 153 1.06 -11.93 -25.75
C GLU A 153 1.98 -12.25 -24.57
N ASN A 154 1.85 -13.48 -24.07
CA ASN A 154 2.73 -13.95 -22.99
C ASN A 154 4.17 -14.11 -23.53
N ASP A 155 5.15 -13.92 -22.65
CA ASP A 155 6.56 -14.16 -22.96
C ASP A 155 6.86 -15.64 -23.22
N GLU A 156 8.12 -15.96 -23.55
CA GLU A 156 8.60 -17.34 -23.78
C GLU A 156 8.34 -18.29 -22.60
N ASN A 157 8.21 -17.76 -21.40
CA ASN A 157 7.86 -18.49 -20.18
C ASN A 157 6.35 -18.52 -19.91
N ASN A 158 5.52 -18.13 -20.87
CA ASN A 158 4.06 -18.06 -20.78
C ASN A 158 3.57 -17.10 -19.68
N ARG A 159 4.23 -15.97 -19.50
CA ARG A 159 4.01 -14.97 -18.46
C ARG A 159 3.66 -13.62 -19.09
N MET A 160 2.82 -12.85 -18.40
CA MET A 160 2.37 -11.52 -18.82
C MET A 160 3.39 -10.43 -18.36
N PRO A 161 4.15 -9.80 -19.29
CA PRO A 161 5.23 -8.85 -18.92
C PRO A 161 4.75 -7.61 -18.18
N THR A 162 3.64 -6.98 -18.59
CA THR A 162 3.13 -5.75 -17.94
C THR A 162 2.64 -6.02 -16.52
N ALA A 163 2.03 -7.18 -16.26
CA ALA A 163 1.63 -7.59 -14.93
C ALA A 163 2.84 -7.91 -14.04
N SER A 164 3.87 -8.55 -14.62
CA SER A 164 5.16 -8.78 -13.95
C SER A 164 5.80 -7.47 -13.50
N HIS A 165 5.86 -6.48 -14.41
CA HIS A 165 6.40 -5.17 -14.09
C HIS A 165 5.64 -4.50 -12.92
N SER A 166 4.31 -4.49 -12.97
CA SER A 166 3.47 -3.94 -11.89
C SER A 166 3.69 -4.67 -10.56
N PHE A 167 3.87 -6.00 -10.59
CA PHE A 167 4.17 -6.80 -9.40
C PHE A 167 5.49 -6.37 -8.74
N PHE A 168 6.60 -6.26 -9.49
CA PHE A 168 7.89 -5.85 -8.94
C PHE A 168 7.91 -4.39 -8.49
N ILE A 169 7.24 -3.49 -9.21
CA ILE A 169 7.08 -2.10 -8.78
C ILE A 169 6.31 -2.00 -7.46
N SER A 170 5.30 -2.84 -7.25
CA SER A 170 4.52 -2.83 -6.01
C SER A 170 5.36 -3.15 -4.77
N LEU A 171 6.38 -4.02 -4.89
CA LEU A 171 7.34 -4.28 -3.79
C LEU A 171 8.18 -3.04 -3.50
N SER A 172 8.70 -2.39 -4.54
CA SER A 172 9.45 -1.14 -4.39
C SER A 172 8.59 -0.03 -3.79
N TYR A 173 7.34 0.08 -4.24
CA TYR A 173 6.35 1.02 -3.69
C TYR A 173 6.21 0.87 -2.18
N LEU A 174 5.93 -0.35 -1.70
CA LEU A 174 5.73 -0.59 -0.27
C LEU A 174 6.99 -0.28 0.54
N ALA A 175 8.16 -0.77 0.09
CA ALA A 175 9.43 -0.54 0.76
C ALA A 175 9.75 0.96 0.88
N PHE A 176 9.63 1.71 -0.22
CA PHE A 176 9.91 3.15 -0.22
C PHE A 176 8.85 3.96 0.51
N MET A 177 7.60 3.49 0.56
CA MET A 177 6.56 4.10 1.38
C MET A 177 6.93 4.05 2.87
N PHE A 178 7.37 2.89 3.38
CA PHE A 178 7.84 2.77 4.77
C PHE A 178 9.09 3.62 5.04
N ILE A 179 10.06 3.65 4.11
CA ILE A 179 11.24 4.51 4.21
C ILE A 179 10.81 5.99 4.26
N ALA A 180 9.85 6.40 3.42
CA ALA A 180 9.34 7.76 3.41
C ALA A 180 8.68 8.14 4.74
N LEU A 181 7.87 7.24 5.31
CA LEU A 181 7.25 7.46 6.61
C LEU A 181 8.32 7.60 7.72
N VAL A 182 9.28 6.70 7.79
CA VAL A 182 10.35 6.75 8.80
C VAL A 182 11.21 8.00 8.65
N LEU A 183 11.61 8.38 7.44
CA LEU A 183 12.40 9.59 7.23
C LEU A 183 11.59 10.86 7.57
N SER A 184 10.31 10.88 7.24
CA SER A 184 9.44 12.03 7.55
C SER A 184 9.24 12.24 9.05
N SER A 185 9.40 11.21 9.89
CA SER A 185 9.36 11.35 11.35
C SER A 185 10.55 12.16 11.91
N ILE A 186 11.63 12.30 11.14
CA ILE A 186 12.81 13.14 11.52
C ILE A 186 12.56 14.63 11.18
N GLY A 187 11.41 14.97 10.58
CA GLY A 187 11.02 16.32 10.22
C GLY A 187 11.26 16.67 8.75
N VAL A 188 11.26 17.96 8.44
CA VAL A 188 11.35 18.50 7.08
C VAL A 188 12.58 17.98 6.31
N GLN A 189 13.73 17.89 6.97
CA GLN A 189 14.96 17.41 6.36
C GLN A 189 14.83 15.94 5.91
N GLY A 190 14.27 15.09 6.74
CA GLY A 190 14.00 13.69 6.41
C GLY A 190 13.01 13.55 5.25
N SER A 191 11.96 14.38 5.23
CA SER A 191 10.98 14.40 4.13
C SER A 191 11.62 14.81 2.80
N ILE A 192 12.57 15.77 2.79
CA ILE A 192 13.33 16.15 1.59
C ILE A 192 14.22 15.00 1.10
N ILE A 193 14.95 14.36 2.02
CA ILE A 193 15.80 13.21 1.68
C ILE A 193 14.95 12.08 1.06
N SER A 194 13.80 11.79 1.67
CA SER A 194 12.85 10.82 1.16
C SER A 194 12.40 11.15 -0.26
N LEU A 195 12.02 12.41 -0.52
CA LEU A 195 11.58 12.84 -1.85
C LEU A 195 12.65 12.64 -2.90
N ILE A 196 13.91 12.97 -2.58
CA ILE A 196 15.05 12.74 -3.47
C ILE A 196 15.18 11.24 -3.79
N LEU A 197 15.10 10.36 -2.78
CA LEU A 197 15.17 8.91 -2.97
C LEU A 197 14.04 8.38 -3.85
N VAL A 198 12.80 8.86 -3.64
CA VAL A 198 11.63 8.51 -4.45
C VAL A 198 11.83 8.92 -5.91
N VAL A 199 12.31 10.14 -6.16
CA VAL A 199 12.60 10.63 -7.51
C VAL A 199 13.67 9.76 -8.18
N ILE A 200 14.78 9.46 -7.50
CA ILE A 200 15.84 8.58 -8.02
C ILE A 200 15.29 7.19 -8.36
N LEU A 201 14.46 6.61 -7.49
CA LEU A 201 13.82 5.32 -7.72
C LEU A 201 12.98 5.32 -9.02
N ILE A 202 12.14 6.34 -9.18
CA ILE A 202 11.25 6.47 -10.35
C ILE A 202 12.08 6.61 -11.64
N PHE A 203 13.12 7.45 -11.63
CA PHE A 203 14.00 7.62 -12.80
C PHE A 203 14.78 6.35 -13.13
N ARG A 204 15.28 5.62 -12.13
CA ARG A 204 15.98 4.35 -12.35
C ARG A 204 15.07 3.30 -13.00
N ASN A 205 13.83 3.19 -12.55
CA ASN A 205 12.89 2.22 -13.11
C ASN A 205 12.37 2.57 -14.50
N ARG A 206 12.40 3.86 -14.92
CA ARG A 206 12.09 4.24 -16.30
C ARG A 206 13.09 3.71 -17.33
N ARG A 207 14.35 3.47 -16.91
CA ARG A 207 15.42 2.97 -17.80
C ARG A 207 15.35 1.46 -18.05
N VAL A 208 14.65 0.72 -17.20
CA VAL A 208 14.52 -0.75 -17.30
C VAL A 208 13.41 -1.16 -18.26
N VAL A 209 12.53 -0.25 -18.66
CA VAL A 209 11.35 -0.49 -19.53
C VAL A 209 11.65 -0.16 -21.02
N LYS A 210 12.89 0.14 -21.36
CA LYS A 210 13.35 0.25 -22.75
C LYS A 210 14.15 -0.98 -23.14
#